data_5b9674a92c8eb20130e1614c2dcee178
#
_entry.id   5b9674a92c8eb20130e1614c2dcee178
#
_cell.length_a   1.000
_cell.length_b   1.000
_cell.length_c   1.000
_cell.angle_alpha   90.00
_cell.angle_beta   90.00
_cell.angle_gamma   90.00
#
_symmetry.space_group_name_H-M   'P 1'
#
loop_
_entity.id
_entity.type
_entity.pdbx_description
1 polymer ?
#
loop_
_entity_poly.entity_id
_entity_poly.type
_entity_poly.pdbx_seq_one_letter_code
_entity_poly.pdbx_strand_id
1 'polypeptide(L)' 'ASEVFDLIEWQAAWLLAEKEPPKKTPTVREVVRRIAMLGGFLARKGDGEPGVKTLWQGFARVSSFVRGVEKMRAVHAL' A
#
# COMPACT_ATOMS: atom_id res chain seq x y z
N ALA A 1 -5.35 11.24 0.34
CA ALA A 1 -4.84 10.00 0.98
C ALA A 1 -4.08 10.30 2.27
N SER A 2 -3.47 11.50 2.38
CA SER A 2 -2.69 11.85 3.56
C SER A 2 -3.50 11.93 4.86
N GLU A 3 -4.80 12.05 4.76
CA GLU A 3 -5.69 12.09 5.94
C GLU A 3 -5.99 10.69 6.48
N VAL A 4 -5.86 9.66 5.64
CA VAL A 4 -6.19 8.27 5.99
C VAL A 4 -4.93 7.43 6.08
N PHE A 5 -3.98 7.68 5.20
CA PHE A 5 -2.72 6.94 5.14
C PHE A 5 -1.55 7.90 5.31
N ASP A 6 -0.58 7.52 6.13
CA ASP A 6 0.67 8.25 6.24
C ASP A 6 1.44 8.14 4.93
N LEU A 7 2.34 9.10 4.70
CA LEU A 7 3.15 9.14 3.49
C LEU A 7 3.86 7.80 3.23
N ILE A 8 4.48 7.24 4.28
CA ILE A 8 5.22 5.99 4.12
C ILE A 8 4.29 4.81 3.79
N GLU A 9 3.06 4.84 4.30
CA GLU A 9 2.10 3.76 4.06
C GLU A 9 1.66 3.69 2.60
N TRP A 10 1.24 4.83 2.02
CA TRP A 10 0.80 4.77 0.63
C TRP A 10 1.97 4.61 -0.35
N GLN A 11 3.14 5.17 -0.01
CA GLN A 11 4.33 4.96 -0.84
C GLN A 11 4.76 3.49 -0.82
N ALA A 12 4.62 2.82 0.33
CA ALA A 12 4.94 1.40 0.45
C ALA A 12 4.09 0.55 -0.50
N ALA A 13 2.83 0.92 -0.69
CA ALA A 13 1.95 0.18 -1.61
C ALA A 13 2.47 0.20 -3.04
N TRP A 14 3.04 1.33 -3.49
CA TRP A 14 3.64 1.43 -4.82
C TRP A 14 4.96 0.68 -4.91
N LEU A 15 5.81 0.83 -3.89
CA LEU A 15 7.12 0.18 -3.87
C LEU A 15 7.01 -1.33 -3.84
N LEU A 16 6.07 -1.88 -3.09
CA LEU A 16 5.84 -3.32 -3.05
C LEU A 16 5.38 -3.87 -4.40
N ALA A 17 4.74 -3.05 -5.21
CA ALA A 17 4.34 -3.42 -6.56
C ALA A 17 5.43 -3.13 -7.59
N GLU A 18 6.62 -2.75 -7.13
CA GLU A 18 7.77 -2.39 -7.98
C GLU A 18 7.46 -1.23 -8.90
N LYS A 19 6.70 -0.26 -8.40
CA LYS A 19 6.32 0.95 -9.13
C LYS A 19 6.84 2.16 -8.41
N GLU A 20 7.16 3.23 -9.14
CA GLU A 20 7.51 4.50 -8.52
C GLU A 20 6.27 5.15 -7.92
N PRO A 21 6.37 5.64 -6.66
CA PRO A 21 5.27 6.40 -6.09
C PRO A 21 4.99 7.66 -6.89
N PRO A 22 3.73 8.06 -7.07
CA PRO A 22 3.42 9.28 -7.80
C PRO A 22 3.89 10.52 -7.06
N LYS A 23 4.22 11.57 -7.78
CA LYS A 23 4.64 12.84 -7.18
C LYS A 23 3.49 13.54 -6.48
N LYS A 24 2.28 13.41 -7.01
CA LYS A 24 1.07 13.94 -6.38
C LYS A 24 0.53 12.91 -5.40
N THR A 25 0.00 13.38 -4.28
CA THR A 25 -0.65 12.49 -3.33
C THR A 25 -1.85 11.81 -4.00
N PRO A 26 -1.90 10.48 -4.04
CA PRO A 26 -3.02 9.78 -4.65
C PRO A 26 -4.29 9.91 -3.81
N THR A 27 -5.44 9.64 -4.43
CA THR A 27 -6.70 9.60 -3.69
C THR A 27 -6.74 8.35 -2.81
N VAL A 28 -7.61 8.37 -1.79
CA VAL A 28 -7.82 7.21 -0.93
C VAL A 28 -8.23 6.00 -1.77
N ARG A 29 -9.11 6.20 -2.76
CA ARG A 29 -9.56 5.12 -3.63
C ARG A 29 -8.40 4.49 -4.40
N GLU A 30 -7.49 5.31 -4.92
CA GLU A 30 -6.31 4.81 -5.63
C GLU A 30 -5.41 3.98 -4.71
N VAL A 31 -5.19 4.45 -3.48
CA VAL A 31 -4.38 3.73 -2.50
C VAL A 31 -5.03 2.40 -2.12
N VAL A 32 -6.34 2.41 -1.86
CA VAL A 32 -7.08 1.20 -1.50
C VAL A 32 -7.00 0.16 -2.61
N ARG A 33 -7.19 0.57 -3.85
CA ARG A 33 -7.11 -0.36 -4.99
C ARG A 33 -5.70 -0.92 -5.13
N ARG A 34 -4.68 -0.09 -4.93
CA ARG A 34 -3.28 -0.54 -5.01
C ARG A 34 -2.96 -1.56 -3.93
N ILE A 35 -3.43 -1.30 -2.71
CA ILE A 35 -3.26 -2.24 -1.59
C ILE A 35 -3.98 -3.56 -1.87
N ALA A 36 -5.19 -3.50 -2.42
CA ALA A 36 -5.95 -4.70 -2.77
C ALA A 36 -5.21 -5.53 -3.81
N MET A 37 -4.55 -4.90 -4.77
CA MET A 37 -3.77 -5.61 -5.78
C MET A 37 -2.62 -6.39 -5.15
N LEU A 38 -2.02 -5.87 -4.07
CA LEU A 38 -1.00 -6.59 -3.33
C LEU A 38 -1.57 -7.83 -2.64
N GLY A 39 -2.86 -7.81 -2.32
CA GLY A 39 -3.56 -8.95 -1.72
C GLY A 39 -4.17 -9.92 -2.73
N GLY A 40 -3.92 -9.69 -4.03
CA GLY A 40 -4.38 -10.60 -5.07
C GLY A 40 -5.52 -10.10 -5.94
N PHE A 41 -6.01 -8.87 -5.71
CA PHE A 41 -7.07 -8.28 -6.53
C PHE A 41 -6.52 -7.99 -7.93
N LEU A 42 -7.18 -8.52 -8.95
CA LEU A 42 -6.70 -8.39 -10.32
C LEU A 42 -7.19 -7.11 -11.03
N ALA A 43 -8.20 -6.47 -10.47
CA ALA A 43 -8.78 -5.23 -11.01
C ALA A 43 -9.22 -5.37 -12.48
N ARG A 44 -9.71 -6.57 -12.86
CA ARG A 44 -10.21 -6.81 -14.21
C ARG A 44 -11.58 -6.15 -14.40
N LYS A 45 -11.90 -5.89 -15.64
CA LYS A 45 -13.21 -5.37 -15.99
C LYS A 45 -14.28 -6.37 -15.50
N GLY A 46 -15.23 -5.89 -14.72
CA GLY A 46 -16.27 -6.72 -14.14
C GLY A 46 -16.00 -7.26 -12.76
N ASP A 47 -14.76 -7.11 -12.24
CA ASP A 47 -14.43 -7.55 -10.89
C ASP A 47 -15.00 -6.63 -9.80
N GLY A 48 -15.39 -5.42 -10.16
CA GLY A 48 -15.94 -4.45 -9.21
C GLY A 48 -14.91 -3.97 -8.20
N GLU A 49 -15.35 -3.72 -6.98
CA GLU A 49 -14.48 -3.30 -5.90
C GLU A 49 -13.88 -4.51 -5.19
N PRO A 50 -12.67 -4.37 -4.63
CA PRO A 50 -12.04 -5.47 -3.91
C PRO A 50 -12.81 -5.87 -2.66
N GLY A 51 -12.81 -7.17 -2.36
CA GLY A 51 -13.44 -7.69 -1.14
C GLY A 51 -12.61 -7.42 0.10
N VAL A 52 -13.23 -7.58 1.26
CA VAL A 52 -12.61 -7.32 2.57
C VAL A 52 -11.40 -8.21 2.80
N LYS A 53 -11.50 -9.50 2.46
CA LYS A 53 -10.39 -10.44 2.65
C LYS A 53 -9.15 -10.02 1.85
N THR A 54 -9.36 -9.63 0.59
CA THR A 54 -8.28 -9.20 -0.29
C THR A 54 -7.62 -7.93 0.25
N LEU A 55 -8.41 -6.98 0.74
CA LEU A 55 -7.90 -5.75 1.36
C LEU A 55 -7.06 -6.07 2.58
N TRP A 56 -7.53 -6.96 3.46
CA TRP A 56 -6.77 -7.34 4.66
C TRP A 56 -5.44 -7.98 4.31
N GLN A 57 -5.40 -8.82 3.28
CA GLN A 57 -4.15 -9.44 2.82
C GLN A 57 -3.18 -8.38 2.31
N GLY A 58 -3.68 -7.41 1.55
CA GLY A 58 -2.86 -6.31 1.07
C GLY A 58 -2.33 -5.43 2.19
N PHE A 59 -3.19 -5.09 3.16
CA PHE A 59 -2.79 -4.31 4.32
C PHE A 59 -1.73 -5.02 5.16
N ALA A 60 -1.85 -6.34 5.32
CA ALA A 60 -0.86 -7.11 6.06
C ALA A 60 0.53 -6.99 5.41
N ARG A 61 0.59 -7.05 4.09
CA ARG A 61 1.86 -6.89 3.35
C ARG A 61 2.43 -5.49 3.52
N VAL A 62 1.60 -4.47 3.40
CA VAL A 62 2.04 -3.08 3.57
C VAL A 62 2.54 -2.85 4.99
N SER A 63 1.81 -3.34 6.00
CA SER A 63 2.20 -3.19 7.40
C SER A 63 3.55 -3.86 7.69
N SER A 64 3.78 -5.06 7.16
CA SER A 64 5.04 -5.75 7.34
C SER A 64 6.20 -4.99 6.70
N PHE A 65 5.97 -4.45 5.51
CA PHE A 65 6.97 -3.65 4.81
C PHE A 65 7.32 -2.38 5.59
N VAL A 66 6.31 -1.68 6.06
CA VAL A 66 6.50 -0.43 6.83
C VAL A 66 7.27 -0.71 8.11
N ARG A 67 6.94 -1.78 8.83
CA ARG A 67 7.69 -2.17 10.04
C ARG A 67 9.15 -2.43 9.73
N GLY A 68 9.42 -3.11 8.63
CA GLY A 68 10.79 -3.38 8.20
C GLY A 68 11.56 -2.10 7.93
N VAL A 69 10.94 -1.16 7.22
CA VAL A 69 11.56 0.14 6.92
C VAL A 69 11.82 0.91 8.21
N GLU A 70 10.88 0.94 9.13
CA GLU A 70 11.04 1.64 10.41
C GLU A 70 12.16 1.04 11.25
N LYS A 71 12.26 -0.28 11.29
CA LYS A 71 13.35 -0.96 12.00
C LYS A 71 14.70 -0.64 11.40
N MET A 72 14.80 -0.62 10.08
CA MET A 72 16.05 -0.26 9.41
C MET A 72 16.45 1.17 9.69
N ARG A 73 15.49 2.09 9.70
CA ARG A 73 15.74 3.49 10.00
C ARG A 73 16.23 3.67 11.44
N ALA A 74 15.65 2.92 12.39
CA ALA A 74 16.07 2.97 13.79
C ALA A 74 17.51 2.49 13.95
N VAL A 75 17.91 1.42 13.23
CA VAL A 75 19.28 0.92 13.28
C VAL A 75 20.24 1.93 12.69
N HIS A 76 19.90 2.53 11.55
CA HIS A 76 20.77 3.50 10.90
C HIS A 76 20.83 4.86 11.60
N ALA A 77 19.86 5.14 12.47
CA ALA A 77 19.85 6.36 13.25
C ALA A 77 20.81 6.30 14.45
N LEU A 78 21.26 5.11 14.80
CA LEU A 78 22.23 4.91 15.87
C LEU A 78 23.65 5.15 15.38
#